data_61582866432a4ed34bee4bd1ba178a75
#
_entry.id   61582866432a4ed34bee4bd1ba178a75
#
_cell.length_a   1.000
_cell.length_b   1.000
_cell.length_c   1.000
_cell.angle_alpha   90.00
_cell.angle_beta   90.00
_cell.angle_gamma   90.00
#
_symmetry.space_group_name_H-M   'P 1'
#
loop_
_entity.id
_entity.type
_entity.pdbx_description
1 polymer ?
#
loop_
_entity_poly.entity_id
_entity_poly.type
_entity_poly.pdbx_seq_one_letter_code
_entity_poly.pdbx_strand_id
1 'polypeptide(L)'
;MIKKIPSLIDCHVHLREPGFTDKETIETGIKAALKGGFGTILVMPNTNPVNDSVEVTEFMLKKAYPYKNLIDYLPVSAVTYGLNSDTLVNFKKMKKAGCIAFSNDGLPILNAEVFKNALMTGELILSHLEDETNEAVKQIEIFKHVLNMAQSGLCPFPKLHFCHISKKSTLEVIKKAKAEGLKITAETCPHYFTFDKSNIDETGRFKMNPPLGTKDDKEAVIEAVKTGVIDIISTDHAPHINSEKLKPYNEAPNGITGLETAFSLSFMIFGLDLTLEKTVFAPSKLLNIKPKREIEVDLDASWVVRGENFMSKCKITPYEGRKLKGIIK
;
A
#
# COMPACT_ATOMS: atom_id res chain seq x y z
N MET A 1 15.01 23.72 -8.77
CA MET A 1 15.81 22.78 -9.62
C MET A 1 14.89 21.71 -10.14
N ILE A 2 14.70 21.65 -11.45
CA ILE A 2 13.91 20.60 -12.08
C ILE A 2 14.82 19.40 -12.34
N LYS A 3 14.38 18.21 -11.93
CA LYS A 3 15.05 16.95 -12.22
C LYS A 3 14.08 15.99 -12.92
N LYS A 4 14.61 15.17 -13.84
CA LYS A 4 13.93 13.99 -14.37
C LYS A 4 14.21 12.82 -13.43
N ILE A 5 13.16 12.11 -13.06
CA ILE A 5 13.22 10.93 -12.20
C ILE A 5 12.32 9.84 -12.81
N PRO A 6 12.58 8.56 -12.52
CA PRO A 6 11.63 7.52 -12.86
C PRO A 6 10.29 7.76 -12.15
N SER A 7 9.17 7.42 -12.79
CA SER A 7 7.86 7.48 -12.16
C SER A 7 7.77 6.54 -10.98
N LEU A 8 7.02 6.96 -9.95
CA LEU A 8 6.86 6.23 -8.71
C LEU A 8 6.00 4.98 -8.90
N ILE A 9 6.15 4.03 -8.00
CA ILE A 9 5.38 2.79 -7.92
C ILE A 9 4.72 2.75 -6.55
N ASP A 10 3.40 2.60 -6.53
CA ASP A 10 2.64 2.41 -5.29
C ASP A 10 2.17 0.97 -5.17
N CYS A 11 2.58 0.30 -4.11
CA CYS A 11 2.22 -1.10 -3.89
C CYS A 11 0.88 -1.27 -3.16
N HIS A 12 0.20 -0.16 -2.78
CA HIS A 12 -1.00 -0.26 -1.96
C HIS A 12 -1.96 0.91 -2.18
N VAL A 13 -2.99 0.70 -3.02
CA VAL A 13 -4.05 1.70 -3.25
C VAL A 13 -5.44 1.07 -3.33
N HIS A 14 -6.47 1.84 -2.95
CA HIS A 14 -7.87 1.46 -3.03
C HIS A 14 -8.62 2.39 -3.98
N LEU A 15 -8.98 1.90 -5.16
CA LEU A 15 -9.74 2.69 -6.14
C LEU A 15 -11.24 2.45 -6.08
N ARG A 16 -11.71 1.64 -5.13
CA ARG A 16 -13.10 1.50 -4.75
C ARG A 16 -14.07 0.98 -5.83
N GLU A 17 -13.67 0.93 -7.10
CA GLU A 17 -14.46 0.41 -8.21
C GLU A 17 -13.98 -1.01 -8.59
N PRO A 18 -14.89 -1.98 -8.70
CA PRO A 18 -16.37 -1.87 -8.66
C PRO A 18 -16.95 -1.67 -7.26
N GLY A 19 -18.20 -1.20 -7.23
CA GLY A 19 -19.12 -1.24 -6.07
C GLY A 19 -19.18 0.00 -5.20
N PHE A 20 -18.09 0.78 -5.06
CA PHE A 20 -18.03 1.96 -4.20
C PHE A 20 -17.61 3.22 -4.97
N THR A 21 -18.20 3.42 -6.14
CA THR A 21 -17.86 4.52 -7.06
C THR A 21 -18.20 5.91 -6.55
N ASP A 22 -19.02 6.00 -5.53
CA ASP A 22 -19.28 7.22 -4.75
C ASP A 22 -18.03 7.69 -3.98
N LYS A 23 -17.19 6.76 -3.51
CA LYS A 23 -15.96 7.04 -2.77
C LYS A 23 -14.78 7.35 -3.69
N GLU A 24 -14.59 6.54 -4.74
CA GLU A 24 -13.55 6.69 -5.76
C GLU A 24 -13.90 5.87 -6.99
N THR A 25 -13.34 6.22 -8.15
CA THR A 25 -13.39 5.42 -9.36
C THR A 25 -11.99 5.08 -9.85
N ILE A 26 -11.88 4.07 -10.69
CA ILE A 26 -10.60 3.74 -11.34
C ILE A 26 -10.04 4.96 -12.09
N GLU A 27 -10.91 5.72 -12.77
CA GLU A 27 -10.50 6.93 -13.48
C GLU A 27 -9.96 8.01 -12.55
N THR A 28 -10.68 8.37 -11.47
CA THR A 28 -10.28 9.46 -10.58
C THR A 28 -9.05 9.09 -9.76
N GLY A 29 -8.94 7.84 -9.32
CA GLY A 29 -7.75 7.34 -8.64
C GLY A 29 -6.52 7.27 -9.55
N ILE A 30 -6.67 6.87 -10.82
CA ILE A 30 -5.59 6.96 -11.81
C ILE A 30 -5.14 8.42 -12.01
N LYS A 31 -6.07 9.36 -12.11
CA LYS A 31 -5.73 10.79 -12.23
C LYS A 31 -4.98 11.30 -10.99
N ALA A 32 -5.39 10.87 -9.79
CA ALA A 32 -4.68 11.19 -8.55
C ALA A 32 -3.27 10.58 -8.52
N ALA A 33 -3.12 9.34 -8.96
CA ALA A 33 -1.82 8.67 -9.07
C ALA A 33 -0.89 9.40 -10.06
N LEU A 34 -1.37 9.74 -11.25
CA LEU A 34 -0.60 10.46 -12.26
C LEU A 34 -0.15 11.83 -11.74
N LYS A 35 -1.02 12.56 -11.05
CA LYS A 35 -0.71 13.86 -10.44
C LYS A 35 0.31 13.72 -9.29
N GLY A 36 0.29 12.62 -8.56
CA GLY A 36 1.27 12.27 -7.53
C GLY A 36 2.60 11.76 -8.07
N GLY A 37 2.74 11.60 -9.41
CA GLY A 37 3.96 11.11 -10.06
C GLY A 37 4.06 9.59 -10.17
N PHE A 38 2.99 8.87 -9.87
CA PHE A 38 2.97 7.42 -9.99
C PHE A 38 2.76 6.99 -11.45
N GLY A 39 3.59 6.07 -11.90
CA GLY A 39 3.46 5.40 -13.20
C GLY A 39 3.01 3.94 -13.07
N THR A 40 2.94 3.44 -11.84
CA THR A 40 2.47 2.08 -11.55
C THR A 40 1.76 2.08 -10.20
N ILE A 41 0.61 1.40 -10.12
CA ILE A 41 -0.17 1.23 -8.89
C ILE A 41 -0.67 -0.20 -8.75
N LEU A 42 -0.57 -0.75 -7.52
CA LEU A 42 -1.20 -2.02 -7.15
C LEU A 42 -2.53 -1.74 -6.47
N VAL A 43 -3.60 -2.28 -7.04
CA VAL A 43 -4.97 -1.98 -6.60
C VAL A 43 -5.54 -3.13 -5.80
N MET A 44 -5.84 -2.86 -4.52
CA MET A 44 -6.28 -3.85 -3.53
C MET A 44 -7.66 -4.45 -3.87
N PRO A 45 -7.94 -5.70 -3.42
CA PRO A 45 -9.07 -6.49 -3.89
C PRO A 45 -10.40 -6.18 -3.18
N ASN A 46 -10.42 -5.34 -2.16
CA ASN A 46 -11.59 -5.07 -1.30
C ASN A 46 -12.65 -4.17 -1.96
N THR A 47 -13.08 -4.55 -3.14
CA THR A 47 -14.15 -3.97 -3.93
C THR A 47 -15.49 -4.70 -3.71
N ASN A 48 -16.57 -4.30 -4.38
CA ASN A 48 -17.86 -4.98 -4.33
C ASN A 48 -18.43 -5.18 -5.75
N PRO A 49 -18.40 -6.40 -6.32
CA PRO A 49 -17.86 -7.61 -5.69
C PRO A 49 -16.35 -7.54 -5.44
N VAL A 50 -15.88 -8.36 -4.50
CA VAL A 50 -14.44 -8.55 -4.21
C VAL A 50 -13.70 -9.02 -5.46
N ASN A 51 -12.46 -8.58 -5.65
CA ASN A 51 -11.62 -9.09 -6.73
C ASN A 51 -11.06 -10.48 -6.41
N ASP A 52 -11.93 -11.48 -6.42
CA ASP A 52 -11.66 -12.89 -6.17
C ASP A 52 -12.04 -13.80 -7.36
N SER A 53 -12.41 -13.19 -8.48
CA SER A 53 -12.79 -13.87 -9.71
C SER A 53 -12.17 -13.21 -10.95
N VAL A 54 -12.08 -14.02 -12.04
CA VAL A 54 -11.54 -13.55 -13.32
C VAL A 54 -12.37 -12.39 -13.87
N GLU A 55 -13.68 -12.48 -13.75
CA GLU A 55 -14.63 -11.49 -14.28
C GLU A 55 -14.45 -10.11 -13.65
N VAL A 56 -14.21 -10.05 -12.33
CA VAL A 56 -13.95 -8.79 -11.63
C VAL A 56 -12.60 -8.22 -12.05
N THR A 57 -11.56 -9.06 -12.12
CA THR A 57 -10.23 -8.64 -12.60
C THR A 57 -10.31 -8.06 -14.03
N GLU A 58 -10.99 -8.74 -14.94
CA GLU A 58 -11.16 -8.28 -16.33
C GLU A 58 -11.95 -6.97 -16.42
N PHE A 59 -12.99 -6.82 -15.59
CA PHE A 59 -13.73 -5.55 -15.47
C PHE A 59 -12.78 -4.41 -15.05
N MET A 60 -11.97 -4.60 -13.99
CA MET A 60 -11.04 -3.58 -13.50
C MET A 60 -10.02 -3.21 -14.59
N LEU A 61 -9.42 -4.19 -15.24
CA LEU A 61 -8.45 -3.98 -16.33
C LEU A 61 -9.07 -3.27 -17.54
N LYS A 62 -10.30 -3.61 -17.92
CA LYS A 62 -11.02 -2.93 -19.00
C LYS A 62 -11.27 -1.46 -18.68
N LYS A 63 -11.62 -1.14 -17.44
CA LYS A 63 -11.80 0.26 -16.98
C LYS A 63 -10.50 1.05 -16.98
N ALA A 64 -9.39 0.43 -16.60
CA ALA A 64 -8.07 1.06 -16.61
C ALA A 64 -7.45 1.17 -18.01
N TYR A 65 -7.90 0.37 -18.97
CA TYR A 65 -7.30 0.25 -20.32
C TYR A 65 -7.08 1.58 -21.06
N PRO A 66 -7.99 2.59 -21.00
CA PRO A 66 -7.75 3.90 -21.63
C PRO A 66 -6.47 4.59 -21.18
N TYR A 67 -5.97 4.27 -20.01
CA TYR A 67 -4.79 4.89 -19.37
C TYR A 67 -3.51 4.06 -19.52
N LYS A 68 -3.53 2.91 -20.20
CA LYS A 68 -2.43 1.94 -20.30
C LYS A 68 -1.08 2.52 -20.76
N ASN A 69 -1.09 3.61 -21.53
CA ASN A 69 0.13 4.28 -22.00
C ASN A 69 0.72 5.22 -20.95
N LEU A 70 -0.04 5.61 -19.93
CA LEU A 70 0.33 6.57 -18.89
C LEU A 70 0.70 5.90 -17.58
N ILE A 71 0.02 4.81 -17.24
CA ILE A 71 0.15 4.12 -15.96
C ILE A 71 -0.04 2.61 -16.13
N ASP A 72 0.72 1.82 -15.38
CA ASP A 72 0.48 0.39 -15.21
C ASP A 72 -0.48 0.20 -14.04
N TYR A 73 -1.67 -0.26 -14.35
CA TYR A 73 -2.70 -0.63 -13.39
C TYR A 73 -2.59 -2.12 -13.12
N LEU A 74 -2.17 -2.50 -11.91
CA LEU A 74 -1.87 -3.87 -11.53
C LEU A 74 -2.88 -4.35 -10.47
N PRO A 75 -3.89 -5.15 -10.83
CA PRO A 75 -4.86 -5.64 -9.86
C PRO A 75 -4.23 -6.67 -8.93
N VAL A 76 -4.57 -6.58 -7.65
CA VAL A 76 -4.30 -7.57 -6.61
C VAL A 76 -5.57 -8.43 -6.44
N SER A 77 -5.42 -9.74 -6.40
CA SER A 77 -6.53 -10.65 -6.10
C SER A 77 -6.70 -10.83 -4.60
N ALA A 78 -7.89 -11.12 -4.13
CA ALA A 78 -8.07 -11.70 -2.80
C ALA A 78 -7.28 -13.01 -2.68
N VAL A 79 -6.82 -13.34 -1.47
CA VAL A 79 -6.25 -14.65 -1.13
C VAL A 79 -7.36 -15.68 -0.99
N THR A 80 -8.49 -15.26 -0.40
CA THR A 80 -9.65 -16.13 -0.15
C THR A 80 -10.90 -15.53 -0.77
N TYR A 81 -11.84 -16.40 -1.17
CA TYR A 81 -13.14 -15.95 -1.68
C TYR A 81 -13.85 -15.08 -0.63
N GLY A 82 -14.38 -13.93 -1.08
CA GLY A 82 -15.10 -12.97 -0.23
C GLY A 82 -14.29 -12.38 0.91
N LEU A 83 -12.94 -12.52 0.92
CA LEU A 83 -12.04 -12.11 2.00
C LEU A 83 -12.32 -12.81 3.35
N ASN A 84 -12.94 -13.98 3.35
CA ASN A 84 -13.45 -14.65 4.57
C ASN A 84 -12.45 -15.59 5.26
N SER A 85 -11.24 -15.75 4.71
CA SER A 85 -10.16 -16.60 5.25
C SER A 85 -10.40 -18.12 5.26
N ASP A 86 -11.49 -18.63 4.68
CA ASP A 86 -11.82 -20.06 4.73
C ASP A 86 -11.37 -20.82 3.47
N THR A 87 -11.56 -20.25 2.28
CA THR A 87 -11.29 -20.92 1.02
C THR A 87 -10.41 -20.09 0.11
N LEU A 88 -9.27 -20.65 -0.30
CA LEU A 88 -8.35 -19.99 -1.23
C LEU A 88 -8.98 -19.80 -2.61
N VAL A 89 -8.74 -18.65 -3.25
CA VAL A 89 -9.06 -18.46 -4.66
C VAL A 89 -8.18 -19.35 -5.55
N ASN A 90 -8.53 -19.46 -6.82
CA ASN A 90 -7.66 -20.15 -7.76
C ASN A 90 -6.52 -19.24 -8.23
N PHE A 91 -5.39 -19.26 -7.53
CA PHE A 91 -4.22 -18.41 -7.81
C PHE A 91 -3.78 -18.45 -9.28
N LYS A 92 -3.75 -19.63 -9.91
CA LYS A 92 -3.34 -19.78 -11.31
C LYS A 92 -4.30 -19.07 -12.27
N LYS A 93 -5.62 -19.15 -12.02
CA LYS A 93 -6.62 -18.45 -12.83
C LYS A 93 -6.51 -16.94 -12.65
N MET A 94 -6.36 -16.47 -11.41
CA MET A 94 -6.23 -15.04 -11.10
C MET A 94 -4.94 -14.44 -11.69
N LYS A 95 -3.82 -15.15 -11.62
CA LYS A 95 -2.57 -14.77 -12.30
C LYS A 95 -2.76 -14.66 -13.81
N LYS A 96 -3.42 -15.63 -14.44
CA LYS A 96 -3.72 -15.63 -15.89
C LYS A 96 -4.64 -14.47 -16.27
N ALA A 97 -5.55 -14.07 -15.40
CA ALA A 97 -6.41 -12.90 -15.59
C ALA A 97 -5.67 -11.56 -15.50
N GLY A 98 -4.46 -11.54 -14.92
CA GLY A 98 -3.61 -10.35 -14.83
C GLY A 98 -3.28 -9.87 -13.42
N CYS A 99 -3.74 -10.57 -12.37
CA CYS A 99 -3.34 -10.24 -11.00
C CYS A 99 -1.87 -10.57 -10.77
N ILE A 100 -1.13 -9.71 -10.08
CA ILE A 100 0.30 -9.90 -9.85
C ILE A 100 0.65 -10.29 -8.41
N ALA A 101 -0.23 -10.03 -7.48
CA ALA A 101 -0.10 -10.33 -6.06
C ALA A 101 -1.46 -10.70 -5.46
N PHE A 102 -1.46 -11.14 -4.20
CA PHE A 102 -2.65 -11.58 -3.49
C PHE A 102 -2.70 -10.96 -2.09
N SER A 103 -3.86 -10.48 -1.68
CA SER A 103 -4.10 -9.86 -0.38
C SER A 103 -5.53 -10.07 0.09
N ASN A 104 -5.72 -10.20 1.40
CA ASN A 104 -7.03 -10.02 2.01
C ASN A 104 -7.14 -8.62 2.65
N ASP A 105 -6.58 -7.60 2.02
CA ASP A 105 -6.52 -6.28 2.60
C ASP A 105 -7.86 -5.79 3.16
N GLY A 106 -7.78 -5.16 4.35
CA GLY A 106 -8.91 -4.80 5.18
C GLY A 106 -9.40 -5.90 6.12
N LEU A 107 -8.97 -7.17 5.91
CA LEU A 107 -9.26 -8.31 6.79
C LEU A 107 -8.01 -9.21 6.92
N PRO A 108 -7.55 -9.53 8.14
CA PRO A 108 -6.40 -10.43 8.31
C PRO A 108 -6.76 -11.87 7.98
N ILE A 109 -5.78 -12.65 7.52
CA ILE A 109 -5.92 -14.09 7.35
C ILE A 109 -5.64 -14.77 8.69
N LEU A 110 -6.67 -15.01 9.47
CA LEU A 110 -6.55 -15.58 10.84
C LEU A 110 -6.30 -17.08 10.87
N ASN A 111 -6.77 -17.81 9.84
CA ASN A 111 -6.59 -19.24 9.74
C ASN A 111 -5.16 -19.56 9.30
N ALA A 112 -4.36 -20.11 10.23
CA ALA A 112 -2.95 -20.43 10.00
C ALA A 112 -2.72 -21.43 8.85
N GLU A 113 -3.62 -22.41 8.67
CA GLU A 113 -3.52 -23.40 7.60
C GLU A 113 -3.82 -22.78 6.24
N VAL A 114 -4.81 -21.87 6.16
CA VAL A 114 -5.11 -21.10 4.94
C VAL A 114 -3.92 -20.22 4.58
N PHE A 115 -3.33 -19.51 5.54
CA PHE A 115 -2.16 -18.67 5.30
C PHE A 115 -0.93 -19.47 4.85
N LYS A 116 -0.69 -20.63 5.50
CA LYS A 116 0.37 -21.57 5.09
C LYS A 116 0.18 -22.03 3.65
N ASN A 117 -1.03 -22.46 3.29
CA ASN A 117 -1.34 -22.94 1.96
C ASN A 117 -1.23 -21.84 0.91
N ALA A 118 -1.57 -20.59 1.25
CA ALA A 118 -1.32 -19.44 0.38
C ALA A 118 0.17 -19.22 0.11
N LEU A 119 1.02 -19.25 1.15
CA LEU A 119 2.48 -19.13 0.99
C LEU A 119 3.09 -20.28 0.18
N MET A 120 2.56 -21.49 0.30
CA MET A 120 3.01 -22.67 -0.48
C MET A 120 2.76 -22.55 -1.98
N THR A 121 1.93 -21.60 -2.44
CA THR A 121 1.76 -21.32 -3.87
C THR A 121 2.98 -20.68 -4.50
N GLY A 122 3.88 -20.06 -3.71
CA GLY A 122 5.03 -19.27 -4.17
C GLY A 122 4.66 -17.91 -4.79
N GLU A 123 3.39 -17.54 -4.74
CA GLU A 123 2.94 -16.21 -5.17
C GLU A 123 3.18 -15.16 -4.10
N LEU A 124 3.23 -13.89 -4.51
CA LEU A 124 3.44 -12.77 -3.58
C LEU A 124 2.17 -12.53 -2.75
N ILE A 125 2.29 -12.72 -1.44
CA ILE A 125 1.25 -12.42 -0.47
C ILE A 125 1.54 -11.06 0.17
N LEU A 126 0.60 -10.11 0.02
CA LEU A 126 0.60 -8.81 0.67
C LEU A 126 -0.28 -8.93 1.91
N SER A 127 0.34 -8.90 3.08
CA SER A 127 -0.35 -9.21 4.34
C SER A 127 -0.76 -7.97 5.09
N HIS A 128 -2.08 -7.78 5.20
CA HIS A 128 -2.70 -6.85 6.14
C HIS A 128 -2.72 -7.47 7.55
N LEU A 129 -2.39 -6.68 8.57
CA LEU A 129 -2.33 -7.10 9.97
C LEU A 129 -3.26 -6.23 10.81
N GLU A 130 -4.13 -6.83 11.62
CA GLU A 130 -5.02 -6.12 12.55
C GLU A 130 -4.37 -5.98 13.92
N ASP A 131 -4.03 -7.10 14.56
CA ASP A 131 -3.12 -7.13 15.72
C ASP A 131 -1.68 -7.20 15.21
N GLU A 132 -1.20 -6.04 14.74
CA GLU A 132 -0.01 -5.89 13.89
C GLU A 132 1.19 -6.70 14.39
N THR A 133 1.55 -6.61 15.66
CA THR A 133 2.74 -7.27 16.19
C THR A 133 2.54 -8.78 16.38
N ASN A 134 1.43 -9.18 16.98
CA ASN A 134 1.18 -10.60 17.26
C ASN A 134 0.94 -11.41 15.98
N GLU A 135 0.26 -10.82 15.01
CA GLU A 135 0.05 -11.46 13.71
C GLU A 135 1.35 -11.53 12.90
N ALA A 136 2.20 -10.49 12.93
CA ALA A 136 3.52 -10.54 12.29
C ALA A 136 4.37 -11.69 12.85
N VAL A 137 4.40 -11.88 14.17
CA VAL A 137 5.12 -12.99 14.81
C VAL A 137 4.60 -14.34 14.29
N LYS A 138 3.29 -14.56 14.33
CA LYS A 138 2.67 -15.82 13.86
C LYS A 138 2.95 -16.07 12.38
N GLN A 139 2.81 -15.06 11.54
CA GLN A 139 3.01 -15.19 10.10
C GLN A 139 4.48 -15.44 9.73
N ILE A 140 5.42 -14.87 10.46
CA ILE A 140 6.86 -15.14 10.29
C ILE A 140 7.17 -16.61 10.66
N GLU A 141 6.61 -17.14 11.72
CA GLU A 141 6.82 -18.57 12.07
C GLU A 141 6.22 -19.51 11.01
N ILE A 142 5.03 -19.20 10.47
CA ILE A 142 4.47 -19.95 9.35
C ILE A 142 5.36 -19.83 8.10
N PHE A 143 5.87 -18.63 7.81
CA PHE A 143 6.79 -18.40 6.70
C PHE A 143 8.06 -19.26 6.83
N LYS A 144 8.68 -19.32 8.01
CA LYS A 144 9.85 -20.18 8.28
C LYS A 144 9.54 -21.66 8.02
N HIS A 145 8.38 -22.12 8.46
CA HIS A 145 7.96 -23.50 8.20
C HIS A 145 7.82 -23.78 6.70
N VAL A 146 7.14 -22.91 5.95
CA VAL A 146 7.00 -23.07 4.50
C VAL A 146 8.35 -22.94 3.78
N LEU A 147 9.24 -22.06 4.25
CA LEU A 147 10.59 -21.93 3.71
C LEU A 147 11.39 -23.24 3.84
N ASN A 148 11.33 -23.91 4.98
CA ASN A 148 11.95 -25.21 5.19
C ASN A 148 11.38 -26.29 4.25
N MET A 149 10.06 -26.29 4.03
CA MET A 149 9.40 -27.17 3.05
C MET A 149 9.91 -26.88 1.62
N ALA A 150 10.03 -25.61 1.25
CA ALA A 150 10.54 -25.22 -0.06
C ALA A 150 12.01 -25.62 -0.28
N GLN A 151 12.86 -25.51 0.75
CA GLN A 151 14.26 -25.99 0.73
C GLN A 151 14.34 -27.52 0.55
N SER A 152 13.33 -28.25 1.01
CA SER A 152 13.20 -29.71 0.82
C SER A 152 12.52 -30.07 -0.50
N GLY A 153 12.18 -29.10 -1.36
CA GLY A 153 11.56 -29.34 -2.66
C GLY A 153 10.07 -29.67 -2.61
N LEU A 154 9.39 -29.46 -1.48
CA LEU A 154 7.99 -29.80 -1.29
C LEU A 154 7.02 -28.75 -1.83
N CYS A 155 7.48 -27.50 -1.98
CA CYS A 155 6.70 -26.38 -2.53
C CYS A 155 7.62 -25.30 -3.11
N PRO A 156 7.10 -24.31 -3.88
CA PRO A 156 7.86 -23.12 -4.27
C PRO A 156 8.30 -22.28 -3.06
N PHE A 157 9.34 -21.46 -3.25
CA PHE A 157 9.78 -20.51 -2.21
C PHE A 157 8.68 -19.47 -1.90
N PRO A 158 8.33 -19.28 -0.61
CA PRO A 158 7.30 -18.33 -0.22
C PRO A 158 7.75 -16.88 -0.45
N LYS A 159 6.79 -16.00 -0.74
CA LYS A 159 6.99 -14.55 -0.86
C LYS A 159 5.99 -13.83 0.02
N LEU A 160 6.49 -13.06 0.98
CA LEU A 160 5.68 -12.34 1.96
C LEU A 160 6.10 -10.88 2.03
N HIS A 161 5.12 -10.01 1.92
CA HIS A 161 5.26 -8.57 2.11
C HIS A 161 4.24 -8.11 3.16
N PHE A 162 4.71 -7.42 4.19
CA PHE A 162 3.87 -6.84 5.24
C PHE A 162 3.43 -5.43 4.85
N CYS A 163 2.12 -5.19 4.84
CA CYS A 163 1.52 -3.92 4.47
C CYS A 163 1.56 -2.91 5.63
N HIS A 164 1.67 -1.63 5.32
CA HIS A 164 1.44 -0.43 6.14
C HIS A 164 1.87 -0.53 7.62
N ILE A 165 3.09 -1.01 7.88
CA ILE A 165 3.62 -1.16 9.24
C ILE A 165 3.74 0.19 9.95
N SER A 166 3.21 0.26 11.17
CA SER A 166 3.04 1.48 11.94
C SER A 166 3.64 1.45 13.35
N LYS A 167 3.89 0.24 13.94
CA LYS A 167 4.30 0.09 15.35
C LYS A 167 5.77 -0.27 15.50
N LYS A 168 6.43 0.35 16.47
CA LYS A 168 7.81 0.06 16.87
C LYS A 168 8.01 -1.43 17.19
N SER A 169 7.09 -2.04 17.92
CA SER A 169 7.16 -3.47 18.28
C SER A 169 7.16 -4.38 17.07
N THR A 170 6.36 -4.08 16.04
CA THR A 170 6.34 -4.84 14.79
C THR A 170 7.63 -4.66 13.99
N LEU A 171 8.16 -3.44 13.95
CA LEU A 171 9.45 -3.15 13.31
C LEU A 171 10.60 -3.94 13.94
N GLU A 172 10.61 -4.13 15.25
CA GLU A 172 11.59 -4.95 15.95
C GLU A 172 11.48 -6.42 15.55
N VAL A 173 10.25 -6.95 15.42
CA VAL A 173 9.99 -8.32 14.95
C VAL A 173 10.50 -8.51 13.52
N ILE A 174 10.17 -7.59 12.60
CA ILE A 174 10.61 -7.65 11.20
C ILE A 174 12.12 -7.54 11.10
N LYS A 175 12.74 -6.62 11.85
CA LYS A 175 14.20 -6.43 11.92
C LYS A 175 14.90 -7.73 12.33
N LYS A 176 14.41 -8.38 13.37
CA LYS A 176 14.93 -9.67 13.85
C LYS A 176 14.82 -10.75 12.77
N ALA A 177 13.66 -10.89 12.16
CA ALA A 177 13.44 -11.87 11.09
C ALA A 177 14.38 -11.66 9.89
N LYS A 178 14.59 -10.40 9.47
CA LYS A 178 15.55 -10.07 8.41
C LYS A 178 17.02 -10.38 8.82
N ALA A 179 17.38 -10.10 10.08
CA ALA A 179 18.71 -10.43 10.60
C ALA A 179 18.96 -11.95 10.66
N GLU A 180 17.91 -12.76 10.82
CA GLU A 180 17.94 -14.23 10.69
C GLU A 180 18.04 -14.70 9.22
N GLY A 181 18.10 -13.79 8.24
CA GLY A 181 18.26 -14.09 6.82
C GLY A 181 16.94 -14.35 6.07
N LEU A 182 15.78 -14.13 6.68
CA LEU A 182 14.49 -14.31 6.02
C LEU A 182 14.27 -13.22 4.95
N LYS A 183 13.91 -13.64 3.75
CA LYS A 183 13.62 -12.75 2.61
C LYS A 183 12.17 -12.29 2.63
N ILE A 184 11.79 -11.59 3.69
CA ILE A 184 10.52 -10.89 3.81
C ILE A 184 10.71 -9.41 3.52
N THR A 185 9.66 -8.74 3.06
CA THR A 185 9.64 -7.29 2.83
C THR A 185 8.51 -6.63 3.61
N ALA A 186 8.62 -5.33 3.83
CA ALA A 186 7.60 -4.56 4.52
C ALA A 186 7.50 -3.15 3.95
N GLU A 187 6.29 -2.59 4.01
CA GLU A 187 6.04 -1.21 3.66
C GLU A 187 5.48 -0.41 4.84
N THR A 188 5.61 0.91 4.74
CA THR A 188 4.94 1.88 5.59
C THR A 188 4.32 2.97 4.74
N CYS A 189 3.52 3.85 5.36
CA CYS A 189 2.81 4.91 4.66
C CYS A 189 3.24 6.30 5.12
N PRO A 190 3.11 7.34 4.25
CA PRO A 190 3.49 8.71 4.58
C PRO A 190 2.85 9.25 5.86
N HIS A 191 1.64 8.82 6.20
CA HIS A 191 0.97 9.26 7.41
C HIS A 191 1.64 8.76 8.69
N TYR A 192 2.29 7.58 8.71
CA TYR A 192 2.95 7.03 9.89
C TYR A 192 4.30 7.68 10.22
N PHE A 193 4.96 8.31 9.26
CA PHE A 193 6.17 9.10 9.52
C PHE A 193 5.91 10.62 9.56
N THR A 194 4.67 11.05 9.25
CA THR A 194 4.28 12.47 9.30
C THR A 194 3.53 12.82 10.58
N PHE A 195 2.67 11.93 11.04
CA PHE A 195 1.76 12.13 12.17
C PHE A 195 1.97 11.09 13.28
N ASP A 196 1.48 11.43 14.46
CA ASP A 196 1.28 10.54 15.59
C ASP A 196 -0.10 10.82 16.23
N LYS A 197 -0.48 10.04 17.23
CA LYS A 197 -1.80 10.15 17.85
C LYS A 197 -2.12 11.53 18.44
N SER A 198 -1.12 12.39 18.71
CA SER A 198 -1.35 13.75 19.19
C SER A 198 -1.91 14.69 18.10
N ASN A 199 -1.84 14.29 16.85
CA ASN A 199 -2.39 15.04 15.71
C ASN A 199 -3.88 14.75 15.47
N ILE A 200 -4.42 13.70 16.10
CA ILE A 200 -5.82 13.30 15.92
C ILE A 200 -6.72 14.39 16.49
N ASP A 201 -7.66 14.84 15.69
CA ASP A 201 -8.71 15.76 16.10
C ASP A 201 -10.08 15.05 16.18
N GLU A 202 -11.12 15.82 16.40
CA GLU A 202 -12.47 15.29 16.57
C GLU A 202 -13.08 14.71 15.28
N THR A 203 -12.43 14.96 14.11
CA THR A 203 -12.95 14.52 12.80
C THR A 203 -12.30 13.25 12.30
N GLY A 204 -12.98 12.57 11.38
CA GLY A 204 -12.45 11.35 10.75
C GLY A 204 -11.29 11.55 9.78
N ARG A 205 -10.81 12.80 9.55
CA ARG A 205 -9.73 13.06 8.59
C ARG A 205 -8.42 12.36 8.94
N PHE A 206 -8.18 12.07 10.24
CA PHE A 206 -7.01 11.32 10.72
C PHE A 206 -7.30 9.84 10.98
N LYS A 207 -8.48 9.34 10.60
CA LYS A 207 -8.84 7.94 10.84
C LYS A 207 -8.39 7.05 9.70
N MET A 208 -7.48 6.15 9.98
CA MET A 208 -6.95 5.10 9.11
C MET A 208 -6.77 3.81 9.90
N ASN A 209 -6.50 2.70 9.23
CA ASN A 209 -6.19 1.42 9.82
C ASN A 209 -4.92 0.83 9.18
N PRO A 210 -3.87 0.55 9.96
CA PRO A 210 -3.70 0.75 11.41
C PRO A 210 -3.85 2.21 11.85
N PRO A 211 -4.32 2.48 13.08
CA PRO A 211 -4.43 3.85 13.59
C PRO A 211 -3.05 4.46 13.85
N LEU A 212 -2.98 5.80 13.87
CA LEU A 212 -1.75 6.52 14.22
C LEU A 212 -1.23 6.09 15.59
N GLY A 213 0.04 5.73 15.64
CA GLY A 213 0.75 5.33 16.84
C GLY A 213 1.21 6.48 17.73
N THR A 214 2.07 6.18 18.66
CA THR A 214 2.74 7.18 19.54
C THR A 214 3.81 7.95 18.75
N LYS A 215 4.38 8.96 19.38
CA LYS A 215 5.56 9.65 18.85
C LYS A 215 6.74 8.69 18.67
N ASP A 216 6.92 7.75 19.62
CA ASP A 216 7.98 6.74 19.55
C ASP A 216 7.78 5.79 18.37
N ASP A 217 6.52 5.42 18.05
CA ASP A 217 6.20 4.62 16.87
C ASP A 217 6.57 5.38 15.59
N LYS A 218 6.20 6.66 15.49
CA LYS A 218 6.56 7.51 14.35
C LYS A 218 8.07 7.61 14.16
N GLU A 219 8.83 7.86 15.23
CA GLU A 219 10.28 7.95 15.18
C GLU A 219 10.90 6.60 14.78
N ALA A 220 10.35 5.48 15.29
CA ALA A 220 10.77 4.14 14.91
C ALA A 220 10.51 3.84 13.42
N VAL A 221 9.37 4.27 12.87
CA VAL A 221 9.07 4.16 11.44
C VAL A 221 10.07 4.94 10.60
N ILE A 222 10.39 6.19 10.97
CA ILE A 222 11.39 7.01 10.26
C ILE A 222 12.75 6.29 10.26
N GLU A 223 13.18 5.77 11.40
CA GLU A 223 14.46 5.06 11.51
C GLU A 223 14.44 3.74 10.72
N ALA A 224 13.32 3.02 10.72
CA ALA A 224 13.16 1.78 9.97
C ALA A 224 13.25 1.98 8.45
N VAL A 225 12.74 3.10 7.92
CA VAL A 225 12.91 3.47 6.52
C VAL A 225 14.38 3.74 6.20
N LYS A 226 15.08 4.51 7.06
CA LYS A 226 16.50 4.86 6.88
C LYS A 226 17.43 3.65 6.94
N THR A 227 17.15 2.72 7.83
CA THR A 227 17.99 1.53 8.06
C THR A 227 17.64 0.34 7.18
N GLY A 228 16.58 0.40 6.38
CA GLY A 228 16.16 -0.66 5.46
C GLY A 228 15.36 -1.79 6.14
N VAL A 229 14.90 -1.61 7.36
CA VAL A 229 13.91 -2.51 7.97
C VAL A 229 12.59 -2.42 7.20
N ILE A 230 12.19 -1.19 6.83
CA ILE A 230 11.13 -0.93 5.86
C ILE A 230 11.76 -0.84 4.47
N ASP A 231 11.24 -1.62 3.54
CA ASP A 231 11.72 -1.70 2.15
C ASP A 231 11.05 -0.67 1.25
N ILE A 232 9.75 -0.44 1.43
CA ILE A 232 8.90 0.30 0.50
C ILE A 232 8.11 1.38 1.26
N ILE A 233 7.82 2.48 0.59
CA ILE A 233 6.83 3.47 0.99
C ILE A 233 5.68 3.37 0.00
N SER A 234 4.50 2.99 0.50
CA SER A 234 3.22 2.96 -0.24
C SER A 234 2.24 3.92 0.38
N THR A 235 1.20 4.33 -0.35
CA THR A 235 0.32 5.38 0.16
C THR A 235 -0.79 4.87 1.07
N ASP A 236 -1.23 3.65 0.87
CA ASP A 236 -2.54 3.19 1.37
C ASP A 236 -3.64 4.21 1.04
N HIS A 237 -3.63 4.71 -0.21
CA HIS A 237 -4.65 5.64 -0.67
C HIS A 237 -6.03 4.98 -0.60
N ALA A 238 -6.83 5.41 0.37
CA ALA A 238 -8.10 4.78 0.73
C ALA A 238 -9.21 5.84 0.91
N PRO A 239 -9.67 6.47 -0.18
CA PRO A 239 -10.64 7.55 -0.16
C PRO A 239 -12.03 7.10 0.31
N HIS A 240 -12.75 8.05 0.90
CA HIS A 240 -14.15 7.94 1.30
C HIS A 240 -14.95 9.18 0.87
N ILE A 241 -16.26 9.15 1.04
CA ILE A 241 -17.12 10.32 0.76
C ILE A 241 -16.75 11.45 1.74
N ASN A 242 -16.71 12.69 1.27
CA ASN A 242 -16.33 13.85 2.09
C ASN A 242 -17.15 13.94 3.38
N SER A 243 -18.46 13.72 3.30
CA SER A 243 -19.35 13.74 4.48
C SER A 243 -19.04 12.63 5.49
N GLU A 244 -18.55 11.47 5.05
CA GLU A 244 -18.12 10.40 5.94
C GLU A 244 -16.85 10.78 6.70
N LYS A 245 -15.89 11.45 6.05
CA LYS A 245 -14.63 11.89 6.66
C LYS A 245 -14.77 13.11 7.57
N LEU A 246 -15.87 13.84 7.45
CA LEU A 246 -16.22 14.95 8.35
C LEU A 246 -17.00 14.51 9.60
N LYS A 247 -17.42 13.25 9.69
CA LYS A 247 -18.04 12.70 10.89
C LYS A 247 -17.08 12.71 12.07
N PRO A 248 -17.60 12.60 13.31
CA PRO A 248 -16.77 12.36 14.50
C PRO A 248 -15.80 11.20 14.29
N TYR A 249 -14.61 11.29 14.86
CA TYR A 249 -13.53 10.30 14.66
C TYR A 249 -14.01 8.85 14.83
N ASN A 250 -14.80 8.56 15.87
CA ASN A 250 -15.28 7.21 16.15
C ASN A 250 -16.28 6.68 15.11
N GLU A 251 -17.03 7.57 14.42
CA GLU A 251 -18.06 7.21 13.44
C GLU A 251 -17.56 7.20 12.00
N ALA A 252 -16.44 7.87 11.75
CA ALA A 252 -15.87 7.94 10.41
C ALA A 252 -15.26 6.60 9.99
N PRO A 253 -15.28 6.26 8.69
CA PRO A 253 -14.59 5.07 8.18
C PRO A 253 -13.07 5.25 8.17
N ASN A 254 -12.34 4.14 8.25
CA ASN A 254 -10.89 4.08 8.10
C ASN A 254 -10.47 4.34 6.65
N GLY A 255 -9.43 5.15 6.46
CA GLY A 255 -8.81 5.44 5.17
C GLY A 255 -8.67 6.93 4.89
N ILE A 256 -7.60 7.29 4.21
CA ILE A 256 -7.26 8.68 3.83
C ILE A 256 -6.76 8.73 2.38
N THR A 257 -6.75 9.92 1.78
CA THR A 257 -6.08 10.15 0.49
C THR A 257 -4.58 10.32 0.69
N GLY A 258 -3.75 9.65 -0.11
CA GLY A 258 -2.29 9.68 0.03
C GLY A 258 -1.52 9.96 -1.26
N LEU A 259 -2.04 9.58 -2.43
CA LEU A 259 -1.33 9.60 -3.71
C LEU A 259 -0.71 10.96 -4.05
N GLU A 260 -1.46 12.05 -3.93
CA GLU A 260 -1.02 13.37 -4.41
C GLU A 260 -0.04 14.08 -3.47
N THR A 261 0.23 13.53 -2.28
CA THR A 261 1.13 14.12 -1.27
C THR A 261 2.36 13.27 -0.97
N ALA A 262 2.35 12.00 -1.34
CA ALA A 262 3.34 11.01 -0.93
C ALA A 262 4.77 11.37 -1.31
N PHE A 263 5.01 11.81 -2.55
CA PHE A 263 6.34 12.22 -2.99
C PHE A 263 6.90 13.35 -2.11
N SER A 264 6.14 14.44 -1.98
CA SER A 264 6.59 15.63 -1.24
C SER A 264 6.85 15.32 0.24
N LEU A 265 5.99 14.52 0.87
CA LEU A 265 6.15 14.11 2.28
C LEU A 265 7.40 13.25 2.47
N SER A 266 7.61 12.28 1.60
CA SER A 266 8.79 11.40 1.64
C SER A 266 10.06 12.18 1.36
N PHE A 267 10.06 13.02 0.31
CA PHE A 267 11.20 13.85 -0.06
C PHE A 267 11.64 14.81 1.06
N MET A 268 10.69 15.44 1.75
CA MET A 268 11.00 16.36 2.84
C MET A 268 11.66 15.68 4.05
N ILE A 269 11.35 14.41 4.31
CA ILE A 269 11.87 13.68 5.48
C ILE A 269 13.12 12.88 5.13
N PHE A 270 13.17 12.28 3.95
CA PHE A 270 14.21 11.32 3.58
C PHE A 270 15.18 11.81 2.49
N GLY A 271 14.89 12.95 1.85
CA GLY A 271 15.63 13.40 0.68
C GLY A 271 15.29 12.61 -0.59
N LEU A 272 15.86 13.02 -1.72
CA LEU A 272 15.49 12.46 -3.02
C LEU A 272 15.91 11.00 -3.17
N ASP A 273 17.18 10.68 -2.86
CA ASP A 273 17.75 9.36 -3.15
C ASP A 273 17.03 8.26 -2.38
N LEU A 274 16.80 8.46 -1.08
CA LEU A 274 16.08 7.47 -0.26
C LEU A 274 14.59 7.40 -0.63
N THR A 275 13.97 8.52 -1.01
CA THR A 275 12.60 8.52 -1.54
C THR A 275 12.51 7.66 -2.79
N LEU A 276 13.43 7.82 -3.76
CA LEU A 276 13.44 7.01 -4.98
C LEU A 276 13.75 5.54 -4.69
N GLU A 277 14.67 5.28 -3.76
CA GLU A 277 14.92 3.89 -3.33
C GLU A 277 13.64 3.20 -2.86
N LYS A 278 12.84 3.89 -2.03
CA LYS A 278 11.65 3.33 -1.37
C LYS A 278 10.37 3.36 -2.22
N THR A 279 10.29 4.25 -3.21
CA THR A 279 9.09 4.41 -4.04
C THR A 279 9.29 4.00 -5.50
N VAL A 280 10.52 3.65 -5.89
CA VAL A 280 10.82 3.23 -7.27
C VAL A 280 11.61 1.93 -7.29
N PHE A 281 12.84 1.92 -6.74
CA PHE A 281 13.78 0.81 -6.96
C PHE A 281 13.40 -0.43 -6.14
N ALA A 282 13.07 -0.29 -4.87
CA ALA A 282 12.64 -1.41 -4.03
C ALA A 282 11.33 -2.04 -4.52
N PRO A 283 10.24 -1.26 -4.82
CA PRO A 283 9.04 -1.84 -5.41
C PRO A 283 9.28 -2.46 -6.80
N SER A 284 10.12 -1.84 -7.65
CA SER A 284 10.52 -2.45 -8.93
C SER A 284 11.13 -3.84 -8.75
N LYS A 285 12.00 -3.99 -7.75
CA LYS A 285 12.64 -5.27 -7.42
C LYS A 285 11.64 -6.29 -6.86
N LEU A 286 10.75 -5.87 -5.93
CA LEU A 286 9.73 -6.75 -5.36
C LEU A 286 8.82 -7.33 -6.44
N LEU A 287 8.37 -6.48 -7.36
CA LEU A 287 7.40 -6.83 -8.40
C LEU A 287 8.05 -7.36 -9.68
N ASN A 288 9.37 -7.26 -9.79
CA ASN A 288 10.14 -7.57 -11.00
C ASN A 288 9.65 -6.81 -12.24
N ILE A 289 9.45 -5.50 -12.09
CA ILE A 289 9.01 -4.58 -13.14
C ILE A 289 9.97 -3.39 -13.28
N LYS A 290 9.81 -2.63 -14.37
CA LYS A 290 10.51 -1.35 -14.57
C LYS A 290 9.54 -0.19 -14.35
N PRO A 291 10.02 1.00 -13.94
CA PRO A 291 9.20 2.20 -13.90
C PRO A 291 8.60 2.49 -15.29
N LYS A 292 7.33 2.91 -15.33
CA LYS A 292 6.56 3.09 -16.57
C LYS A 292 7.13 4.16 -17.49
N ARG A 293 7.62 5.25 -16.90
CA ARG A 293 8.10 6.43 -17.62
C ARG A 293 9.02 7.28 -16.74
N GLU A 294 9.61 8.32 -17.33
CA GLU A 294 10.21 9.43 -16.58
C GLU A 294 9.17 10.52 -16.31
N ILE A 295 9.34 11.22 -15.20
CA ILE A 295 8.56 12.40 -14.79
C ILE A 295 9.51 13.52 -14.40
N GLU A 296 9.03 14.76 -14.43
CA GLU A 296 9.78 15.91 -13.96
C GLU A 296 9.32 16.32 -12.56
N VAL A 297 10.29 16.68 -11.71
CA VAL A 297 10.02 17.21 -10.38
C VAL A 297 10.80 18.48 -10.15
N ASP A 298 10.12 19.52 -9.64
CA ASP A 298 10.78 20.74 -9.18
C ASP A 298 11.03 20.63 -7.67
N LEU A 299 12.29 20.32 -7.32
CA LEU A 299 12.71 20.06 -5.95
C LEU A 299 12.70 21.30 -5.05
N ASP A 300 12.83 22.50 -5.62
CA ASP A 300 12.86 23.76 -4.85
C ASP A 300 11.48 24.39 -4.69
N ALA A 301 10.55 24.07 -5.58
CA ALA A 301 9.19 24.59 -5.52
C ALA A 301 8.45 24.08 -4.27
N SER A 302 7.65 24.98 -3.69
CA SER A 302 6.80 24.66 -2.56
C SER A 302 5.34 24.90 -2.92
N TRP A 303 4.45 24.13 -2.31
CA TRP A 303 3.02 24.25 -2.49
C TRP A 303 2.28 24.02 -1.16
N VAL A 304 1.06 24.51 -1.09
CA VAL A 304 0.19 24.30 0.09
C VAL A 304 -0.85 23.26 -0.28
N VAL A 305 -0.98 22.22 0.54
CA VAL A 305 -1.99 21.19 0.33
C VAL A 305 -3.38 21.81 0.46
N ARG A 306 -4.18 21.64 -0.58
CA ARG A 306 -5.59 21.99 -0.64
C ARG A 306 -6.35 20.79 -1.19
N GLY A 307 -7.09 20.13 -0.32
CA GLY A 307 -7.84 18.93 -0.72
C GLY A 307 -8.81 19.19 -1.86
N GLU A 308 -9.38 20.39 -1.95
CA GLU A 308 -10.23 20.81 -3.06
C GLU A 308 -9.58 20.65 -4.44
N ASN A 309 -8.25 20.75 -4.50
CA ASN A 309 -7.46 20.60 -5.73
C ASN A 309 -7.09 19.14 -6.04
N PHE A 310 -7.41 18.17 -5.18
CA PHE A 310 -7.10 16.78 -5.44
C PHE A 310 -7.90 16.21 -6.62
N MET A 311 -7.29 15.31 -7.39
CA MET A 311 -7.98 14.54 -8.44
C MET A 311 -8.85 13.43 -7.84
N SER A 312 -8.43 12.89 -6.68
CA SER A 312 -9.28 11.98 -5.90
C SER A 312 -10.64 12.60 -5.59
N LYS A 313 -11.67 11.77 -5.53
CA LYS A 313 -13.03 12.22 -5.16
C LYS A 313 -13.10 12.72 -3.72
N CYS A 314 -12.33 12.13 -2.82
CA CYS A 314 -12.23 12.61 -1.44
C CYS A 314 -11.35 13.88 -1.37
N LYS A 315 -11.96 14.97 -0.90
CA LYS A 315 -11.30 16.26 -0.71
C LYS A 315 -10.86 16.51 0.73
N ILE A 316 -11.23 15.62 1.64
CA ILE A 316 -10.87 15.72 3.06
C ILE A 316 -9.57 14.97 3.28
N THR A 317 -8.56 15.69 3.75
CA THR A 317 -7.20 15.17 3.96
C THR A 317 -6.62 15.63 5.30
N PRO A 318 -5.83 14.78 6.01
CA PRO A 318 -5.12 15.21 7.21
C PRO A 318 -3.99 16.19 6.91
N TYR A 319 -3.62 16.36 5.66
CA TYR A 319 -2.53 17.24 5.24
C TYR A 319 -2.97 18.66 4.89
N GLU A 320 -4.28 18.98 4.98
CA GLU A 320 -4.84 20.29 4.61
C GLU A 320 -4.05 21.45 5.23
N GLY A 321 -3.71 22.44 4.40
CA GLY A 321 -2.97 23.64 4.82
C GLY A 321 -1.45 23.43 4.99
N ARG A 322 -0.93 22.21 4.92
CA ARG A 322 0.52 21.96 5.04
C ARG A 322 1.27 22.51 3.84
N LYS A 323 2.38 23.19 4.12
CA LYS A 323 3.33 23.59 3.08
C LYS A 323 4.30 22.44 2.82
N LEU A 324 4.30 21.93 1.60
CA LEU A 324 5.17 20.85 1.15
C LEU A 324 6.18 21.38 0.12
N LYS A 325 7.31 20.66 -0.02
CA LYS A 325 8.38 20.94 -0.98
C LYS A 325 8.51 19.79 -1.96
N GLY A 326 8.87 20.11 -3.21
CA GLY A 326 8.94 19.15 -4.30
C GLY A 326 7.58 19.02 -5.01
N ILE A 327 7.50 19.49 -6.26
CA ILE A 327 6.28 19.49 -7.08
C ILE A 327 6.51 18.61 -8.29
N ILE A 328 5.66 17.61 -8.48
CA ILE A 328 5.57 16.83 -9.73
C ILE A 328 4.97 17.75 -10.81
N LYS A 329 5.59 17.77 -12.00
CA LYS A 329 5.21 18.60 -13.14
C LYS A 329 4.37 17.82 -14.16
#